data_44ffd774649cd91f1d4a2ce9e2aee048
#
_entry.id   44ffd774649cd91f1d4a2ce9e2aee048
#
_cell.length_a   1.000
_cell.length_b   1.000
_cell.length_c   1.000
_cell.angle_alpha   90.00
_cell.angle_beta   90.00
_cell.angle_gamma   90.00
#
_symmetry.space_group_name_H-M   'P 1'
#
loop_
_entity.id
_entity.type
_entity.pdbx_description
1 polymer ?
#
loop_
_entity_poly.entity_id
_entity_poly.type
_entity_poly.pdbx_seq_one_letter_code
_entity_poly.pdbx_strand_id
1 'polypeptide(L)'
;MYLNFGNRRKGVLAVFCMFELMKKKLSALLLLWFVLAATFVAKAQSFEDVYQLFQESKILNDHFVGFSLYDLNANKYVMDINGNKHFTPASNTKMYTTYAALALLGDSIPGLEYVERGDSLLIWGTGDPTFLHNRLDTRVVYNFLKNTNKRIFVVPGTMKNKFFAHGWAMEDFEAYYQPEICTFPIYGNVVTFRQKGYNYLSTSPASFQNSLDFLPEPKVGDFELSRSFRANSFWMSKRPVPSGYVNEVPFIYSDSLFIKLLSDSLGKSVTLLSYQKPNNTKILYSGSTKNLIREMMLPSDNFIAEQFLMMCSWKQFGQFDTYLVRDWMKNNVYKYFSAEVAIFDGSGLSSYNKVTPQNNVDLLVLLKNKLPDEKERFRLFPAGGVDGTLKRTYSKDLGEPFVFAKTGTITSVYNQSGYLITRTGRRLAFSFMNNNYIDDRASTIRKEMAKIITYIRQTY
;
A
#
# COMPACT_ATOMS: atom_id res chain seq x y z
N MET A 1 100.00 -34.18 -6.70
CA MET A 1 98.78 -33.83 -7.38
C MET A 1 97.62 -34.08 -6.37
N TYR A 2 97.31 -33.12 -5.52
CA TYR A 2 96.25 -33.25 -4.52
C TYR A 2 94.99 -32.49 -5.00
N LEU A 3 93.98 -33.23 -5.37
CA LEU A 3 92.71 -32.69 -5.78
C LEU A 3 91.85 -32.34 -4.54
N ASN A 4 91.40 -31.11 -4.50
CA ASN A 4 90.68 -30.46 -3.43
C ASN A 4 89.21 -30.90 -3.42
N PHE A 5 88.80 -31.84 -2.54
CA PHE A 5 87.43 -32.39 -2.41
C PHE A 5 86.54 -31.65 -1.40
N GLY A 6 87.04 -30.51 -0.87
CA GLY A 6 86.34 -29.80 0.23
C GLY A 6 85.13 -28.91 -0.16
N ASN A 7 85.07 -28.46 -1.42
CA ASN A 7 84.05 -27.41 -1.79
C ASN A 7 82.76 -27.96 -2.31
N ARG A 8 82.62 -29.21 -2.72
CA ARG A 8 81.33 -29.76 -3.21
C ARG A 8 80.35 -30.10 -2.09
N ARG A 9 80.83 -30.47 -0.88
CA ARG A 9 79.92 -30.79 0.24
C ARG A 9 79.20 -29.56 0.85
N LYS A 10 79.87 -28.38 0.84
CA LYS A 10 79.21 -27.13 1.37
C LYS A 10 78.10 -26.59 0.47
N GLY A 11 78.22 -26.75 -0.85
CA GLY A 11 77.19 -26.33 -1.81
C GLY A 11 75.92 -27.19 -1.73
N VAL A 12 76.09 -28.53 -1.55
CA VAL A 12 74.95 -29.44 -1.42
C VAL A 12 74.18 -29.22 -0.11
N LEU A 13 74.86 -28.93 1.00
CA LEU A 13 74.24 -28.65 2.30
C LEU A 13 73.49 -27.32 2.27
N ALA A 14 74.01 -26.29 1.60
CA ALA A 14 73.31 -24.97 1.45
C ALA A 14 72.05 -25.08 0.60
N VAL A 15 72.07 -25.88 -0.49
CA VAL A 15 70.90 -26.13 -1.34
C VAL A 15 69.85 -26.93 -0.55
N PHE A 16 70.22 -27.91 0.26
CA PHE A 16 69.32 -28.70 1.09
C PHE A 16 68.67 -27.85 2.19
N CYS A 17 69.44 -26.97 2.87
CA CYS A 17 68.87 -26.00 3.84
C CYS A 17 67.94 -24.97 3.20
N MET A 18 68.23 -24.49 1.99
CA MET A 18 67.32 -23.61 1.25
C MET A 18 65.98 -24.32 0.87
N PHE A 19 66.11 -25.59 0.47
CA PHE A 19 64.89 -26.38 0.13
C PHE A 19 64.00 -26.65 1.34
N GLU A 20 64.57 -26.93 2.50
CA GLU A 20 63.86 -27.10 3.76
C GLU A 20 63.29 -25.79 4.27
N LEU A 21 63.99 -24.66 4.12
CA LEU A 21 63.47 -23.33 4.44
C LEU A 21 62.24 -22.92 3.50
N MET A 22 62.38 -23.24 2.20
CA MET A 22 61.35 -23.04 1.22
C MET A 22 60.11 -23.89 1.54
N LYS A 23 60.25 -25.17 1.89
CA LYS A 23 59.15 -26.04 2.32
C LYS A 23 58.45 -25.50 3.56
N LYS A 24 59.20 -25.07 4.58
CA LYS A 24 58.64 -24.45 5.79
C LYS A 24 57.88 -23.15 5.51
N LYS A 25 58.40 -22.28 4.62
CA LYS A 25 57.73 -21.07 4.19
C LYS A 25 56.48 -21.37 3.37
N LEU A 26 56.51 -22.37 2.49
CA LEU A 26 55.36 -22.79 1.70
C LEU A 26 54.26 -23.40 2.59
N SER A 27 54.66 -24.24 3.55
CA SER A 27 53.70 -24.79 4.55
C SER A 27 53.09 -23.72 5.44
N ALA A 28 53.87 -22.71 5.86
CA ALA A 28 53.33 -21.57 6.64
C ALA A 28 52.41 -20.70 5.80
N LEU A 29 52.67 -20.46 4.53
CA LEU A 29 51.82 -19.74 3.59
C LEU A 29 50.53 -20.53 3.31
N LEU A 30 50.60 -21.84 3.14
CA LEU A 30 49.40 -22.70 2.99
C LEU A 30 48.55 -22.74 4.26
N LEU A 31 49.19 -22.79 5.43
CA LEU A 31 48.46 -22.71 6.71
C LEU A 31 47.78 -21.35 6.91
N LEU A 32 48.49 -20.26 6.56
CA LEU A 32 47.93 -18.90 6.60
C LEU A 32 46.77 -18.74 5.60
N TRP A 33 46.90 -19.34 4.41
CA TRP A 33 45.83 -19.35 3.41
C TRP A 33 44.64 -20.20 3.86
N PHE A 34 44.87 -21.34 4.53
CA PHE A 34 43.83 -22.18 5.11
C PHE A 34 43.13 -21.50 6.27
N VAL A 35 43.86 -20.77 7.13
CA VAL A 35 43.29 -19.97 8.23
C VAL A 35 42.53 -18.78 7.68
N LEU A 36 43.04 -18.07 6.66
CA LEU A 36 42.36 -17.02 5.95
C LEU A 36 41.13 -17.55 5.18
N ALA A 37 41.23 -18.71 4.52
CA ALA A 37 40.09 -19.36 3.87
C ALA A 37 39.04 -19.87 4.87
N ALA A 38 39.47 -20.36 6.03
CA ALA A 38 38.53 -20.75 7.12
C ALA A 38 37.85 -19.54 7.80
N THR A 39 38.51 -18.37 7.81
CA THR A 39 37.88 -17.12 8.25
C THR A 39 36.99 -16.51 7.16
N PHE A 40 37.21 -16.85 5.88
CA PHE A 40 36.37 -16.49 4.73
C PHE A 40 35.28 -17.54 4.37
N VAL A 41 35.21 -18.68 5.06
CA VAL A 41 33.92 -19.35 5.21
C VAL A 41 33.10 -18.42 6.10
N ALA A 42 32.63 -17.32 5.50
CA ALA A 42 31.52 -16.57 6.05
C ALA A 42 30.52 -17.64 6.47
N LYS A 43 30.31 -17.82 7.77
CA LYS A 43 29.13 -18.53 8.28
C LYS A 43 28.00 -18.06 7.39
N ALA A 44 27.49 -18.94 6.53
CA ALA A 44 26.21 -18.69 5.89
C ALA A 44 25.28 -18.47 7.07
N GLN A 45 25.04 -17.20 7.38
CA GLN A 45 24.36 -16.77 8.59
C GLN A 45 22.95 -17.32 8.45
N SER A 46 22.73 -18.48 9.10
CA SER A 46 21.43 -19.12 9.05
C SER A 46 20.45 -18.23 9.82
N PHE A 47 19.20 -18.12 9.35
CA PHE A 47 18.16 -17.41 10.09
C PHE A 47 17.57 -18.27 11.22
N GLU A 48 18.34 -19.22 11.75
CA GLU A 48 17.93 -20.13 12.81
C GLU A 48 17.55 -19.39 14.09
N ASP A 49 18.34 -18.39 14.48
CA ASP A 49 18.04 -17.56 15.65
C ASP A 49 16.70 -16.82 15.49
N VAL A 50 16.38 -16.39 14.26
CA VAL A 50 15.08 -15.77 13.96
C VAL A 50 13.96 -16.79 14.09
N TYR A 51 14.18 -18.03 13.58
CA TYR A 51 13.21 -19.11 13.73
C TYR A 51 12.90 -19.41 15.18
N GLN A 52 13.93 -19.44 16.06
CA GLN A 52 13.75 -19.60 17.49
C GLN A 52 12.89 -18.48 18.11
N LEU A 53 13.07 -17.22 17.69
CA LEU A 53 12.23 -16.13 18.17
C LEU A 53 10.73 -16.35 17.87
N PHE A 54 10.40 -16.97 16.73
CA PHE A 54 9.01 -17.35 16.43
C PHE A 54 8.54 -18.50 17.33
N GLN A 55 9.38 -19.51 17.53
CA GLN A 55 9.05 -20.69 18.35
C GLN A 55 8.81 -20.32 19.83
N GLU A 56 9.59 -19.41 20.36
CA GLU A 56 9.55 -18.99 21.76
C GLU A 56 8.50 -17.91 22.05
N SER A 57 7.97 -17.24 21.01
CA SER A 57 7.01 -16.15 21.18
C SER A 57 5.64 -16.68 21.60
N LYS A 58 5.27 -16.50 22.86
CA LYS A 58 3.92 -16.81 23.37
C LYS A 58 2.82 -16.01 22.64
N ILE A 59 3.15 -14.83 22.10
CA ILE A 59 2.21 -13.97 21.39
C ILE A 59 1.91 -14.57 20.01
N LEU A 60 2.96 -14.95 19.25
CA LEU A 60 2.81 -15.46 17.90
C LEU A 60 2.27 -16.90 17.85
N ASN A 61 2.49 -17.69 18.90
CA ASN A 61 2.01 -19.07 19.00
C ASN A 61 0.53 -19.20 19.38
N ASP A 62 -0.15 -18.08 19.66
CA ASP A 62 -1.55 -18.05 20.08
C ASP A 62 -2.53 -17.83 18.91
N HIS A 63 -2.03 -17.71 17.69
CA HIS A 63 -2.83 -17.50 16.49
C HIS A 63 -2.12 -17.97 15.20
N PHE A 64 -2.75 -17.79 14.05
CA PHE A 64 -2.14 -18.19 12.77
C PHE A 64 -1.13 -17.16 12.29
N VAL A 65 0.12 -17.58 12.17
CA VAL A 65 1.25 -16.77 11.71
C VAL A 65 1.81 -17.33 10.41
N GLY A 66 2.04 -16.44 9.45
CA GLY A 66 2.78 -16.70 8.22
C GLY A 66 3.91 -15.69 8.06
N PHE A 67 5.10 -16.16 7.72
CA PHE A 67 6.27 -15.30 7.48
C PHE A 67 7.09 -15.83 6.32
N SER A 68 7.41 -14.97 5.37
CA SER A 68 8.35 -15.26 4.29
C SER A 68 9.36 -14.14 4.18
N LEU A 69 10.63 -14.50 4.07
CA LEU A 69 11.76 -13.58 3.93
C LEU A 69 12.59 -13.97 2.70
N TYR A 70 12.82 -13.02 1.82
CA TYR A 70 13.49 -13.23 0.54
C TYR A 70 14.65 -12.25 0.36
N ASP A 71 15.81 -12.76 0.01
CA ASP A 71 16.99 -11.95 -0.33
C ASP A 71 16.91 -11.49 -1.79
N LEU A 72 16.72 -10.18 -1.99
CA LEU A 72 16.56 -9.57 -3.32
C LEU A 72 17.86 -9.56 -4.15
N ASN A 73 19.02 -9.74 -3.52
CA ASN A 73 20.32 -9.82 -4.19
C ASN A 73 20.64 -11.27 -4.56
N ALA A 74 20.41 -12.18 -3.63
CA ALA A 74 20.64 -13.62 -3.86
C ALA A 74 19.50 -14.30 -4.64
N ASN A 75 18.36 -13.61 -4.84
CA ASN A 75 17.17 -14.11 -5.50
C ASN A 75 16.68 -15.46 -4.92
N LYS A 76 16.59 -15.55 -3.59
CA LYS A 76 16.13 -16.77 -2.90
C LYS A 76 15.42 -16.48 -1.59
N TYR A 77 14.52 -17.36 -1.22
CA TYR A 77 13.96 -17.39 0.13
C TYR A 77 15.08 -17.77 1.13
N VAL A 78 15.13 -17.03 2.23
CA VAL A 78 16.10 -17.25 3.32
C VAL A 78 15.44 -17.72 4.60
N MET A 79 14.13 -17.52 4.72
CA MET A 79 13.29 -18.04 5.80
C MET A 79 11.83 -18.12 5.36
N ASP A 80 11.13 -19.15 5.82
CA ASP A 80 9.71 -19.34 5.52
C ASP A 80 9.00 -20.08 6.67
N ILE A 81 7.87 -19.51 7.13
CA ILE A 81 6.97 -20.11 8.12
C ILE A 81 5.56 -20.00 7.58
N ASN A 82 4.90 -21.13 7.29
CA ASN A 82 3.55 -21.15 6.70
C ASN A 82 3.43 -20.25 5.44
N GLY A 83 4.54 -20.02 4.72
CA GLY A 83 4.60 -19.09 3.61
C GLY A 83 3.72 -19.45 2.42
N ASN A 84 3.30 -20.71 2.31
CA ASN A 84 2.40 -21.23 1.29
C ASN A 84 0.95 -21.36 1.78
N LYS A 85 0.61 -20.92 3.00
CA LYS A 85 -0.76 -20.95 3.53
C LYS A 85 -1.48 -19.66 3.22
N HIS A 86 -2.79 -19.76 2.98
CA HIS A 86 -3.63 -18.60 2.68
C HIS A 86 -4.04 -17.84 3.94
N PHE A 87 -3.86 -16.54 3.88
CA PHE A 87 -4.24 -15.57 4.90
C PHE A 87 -5.13 -14.49 4.30
N THR A 88 -5.90 -13.81 5.12
CA THR A 88 -6.60 -12.58 4.76
C THR A 88 -5.57 -11.43 4.76
N PRO A 89 -5.31 -10.78 3.62
CA PRO A 89 -4.24 -9.78 3.50
C PRO A 89 -4.57 -8.45 4.17
N ALA A 90 -5.85 -8.13 4.38
CA ALA A 90 -6.32 -6.80 4.70
C ALA A 90 -5.68 -5.77 3.73
N SER A 91 -5.27 -4.59 4.19
CA SER A 91 -4.70 -3.55 3.32
C SER A 91 -3.35 -3.89 2.66
N ASN A 92 -2.77 -5.08 2.86
CA ASN A 92 -1.67 -5.54 1.99
C ASN A 92 -2.16 -5.73 0.53
N THR A 93 -3.46 -5.91 0.32
CA THR A 93 -4.11 -5.92 -1.01
C THR A 93 -3.74 -4.67 -1.83
N LYS A 94 -3.53 -3.51 -1.20
CA LYS A 94 -3.16 -2.27 -1.88
C LYS A 94 -1.83 -2.35 -2.63
N MET A 95 -0.96 -3.29 -2.30
CA MET A 95 0.26 -3.55 -3.09
C MET A 95 -0.10 -4.13 -4.47
N TYR A 96 -1.14 -4.99 -4.55
CA TYR A 96 -1.66 -5.53 -5.82
C TYR A 96 -2.30 -4.43 -6.66
N THR A 97 -3.09 -3.57 -6.02
CA THR A 97 -3.67 -2.37 -6.65
C THR A 97 -2.59 -1.41 -7.14
N THR A 98 -1.51 -1.21 -6.37
CA THR A 98 -0.33 -0.44 -6.79
C THR A 98 0.28 -1.01 -8.06
N TYR A 99 0.47 -2.33 -8.12
CA TYR A 99 1.02 -2.97 -9.32
C TYR A 99 0.09 -2.79 -10.54
N ALA A 100 -1.22 -2.98 -10.36
CA ALA A 100 -2.21 -2.77 -11.42
C ALA A 100 -2.20 -1.33 -11.92
N ALA A 101 -2.16 -0.33 -11.03
CA ALA A 101 -2.08 1.08 -11.38
C ALA A 101 -0.81 1.41 -12.17
N LEU A 102 0.36 0.94 -11.74
CA LEU A 102 1.62 1.12 -12.46
C LEU A 102 1.67 0.41 -13.82
N ALA A 103 0.92 -0.69 -13.97
CA ALA A 103 0.87 -1.44 -15.22
C ALA A 103 -0.11 -0.86 -16.24
N LEU A 104 -1.28 -0.35 -15.78
CA LEU A 104 -2.42 -0.04 -16.63
C LEU A 104 -2.70 1.46 -16.81
N LEU A 105 -2.36 2.32 -15.82
CA LEU A 105 -2.62 3.76 -15.93
C LEU A 105 -1.46 4.55 -16.56
N GLY A 106 -0.21 4.07 -16.47
CA GLY A 106 0.95 4.87 -16.83
C GLY A 106 1.23 5.99 -15.82
N ASP A 107 1.87 7.09 -16.26
CA ASP A 107 2.42 8.10 -15.34
C ASP A 107 1.40 9.11 -14.83
N SER A 108 0.26 9.26 -15.51
CA SER A 108 -0.70 10.33 -15.23
C SER A 108 -2.12 9.81 -14.98
N ILE A 109 -2.79 10.42 -14.01
CA ILE A 109 -4.19 10.12 -13.65
C ILE A 109 -5.13 10.79 -14.66
N PRO A 110 -6.02 10.04 -15.33
CA PRO A 110 -7.07 10.61 -16.15
C PRO A 110 -8.12 11.26 -15.25
N GLY A 111 -8.11 12.61 -15.19
CA GLY A 111 -8.99 13.36 -14.28
C GLY A 111 -10.39 13.59 -14.82
N LEU A 112 -10.50 13.82 -16.13
CA LEU A 112 -11.75 14.15 -16.80
C LEU A 112 -11.67 13.79 -18.27
N GLU A 113 -12.72 13.19 -18.81
CA GLU A 113 -12.91 13.04 -20.25
C GLU A 113 -13.93 14.08 -20.76
N TYR A 114 -13.69 14.71 -21.89
CA TYR A 114 -14.56 15.79 -22.38
C TYR A 114 -14.59 15.94 -23.89
N VAL A 115 -15.64 16.59 -24.37
CA VAL A 115 -15.74 17.10 -25.74
C VAL A 115 -16.42 18.46 -25.77
N GLU A 116 -15.98 19.33 -26.64
CA GLU A 116 -16.61 20.63 -26.90
C GLU A 116 -17.49 20.56 -28.12
N ARG A 117 -18.71 21.09 -28.02
CA ARG A 117 -19.71 21.18 -29.08
C ARG A 117 -20.33 22.58 -29.09
N GLY A 118 -19.84 23.47 -29.96
CA GLY A 118 -20.25 24.86 -29.96
C GLY A 118 -20.06 25.54 -28.61
N ASP A 119 -21.16 26.01 -28.01
CA ASP A 119 -21.20 26.63 -26.68
C ASP A 119 -21.31 25.64 -25.51
N SER A 120 -21.22 24.36 -25.78
CA SER A 120 -21.42 23.29 -24.82
C SER A 120 -20.14 22.52 -24.55
N LEU A 121 -19.91 22.17 -23.27
CA LEU A 121 -18.85 21.28 -22.79
C LEU A 121 -19.52 20.05 -22.17
N LEU A 122 -19.35 18.89 -22.82
CA LEU A 122 -19.82 17.61 -22.32
C LEU A 122 -18.68 16.93 -21.60
N ILE A 123 -18.92 16.44 -20.40
CA ILE A 123 -17.90 15.82 -19.54
C ILE A 123 -18.33 14.44 -19.03
N TRP A 124 -17.35 13.55 -18.87
CA TRP A 124 -17.48 12.21 -18.31
C TRP A 124 -16.48 12.03 -17.18
N GLY A 125 -16.88 11.37 -16.12
CA GLY A 125 -15.96 10.91 -15.09
C GLY A 125 -15.04 9.81 -15.61
N THR A 126 -13.89 9.67 -14.98
CA THR A 126 -12.86 8.67 -15.29
C THR A 126 -12.55 7.77 -14.10
N GLY A 127 -13.26 7.96 -12.99
CA GLY A 127 -12.99 7.31 -11.71
C GLY A 127 -11.94 8.02 -10.85
N ASP A 128 -11.42 9.18 -11.27
CA ASP A 128 -10.42 9.94 -10.51
C ASP A 128 -10.95 10.39 -9.14
N PRO A 129 -10.34 9.93 -8.00
CA PRO A 129 -10.78 10.31 -6.67
C PRO A 129 -10.33 11.70 -6.22
N THR A 130 -9.50 12.40 -7.00
CA THR A 130 -8.83 13.63 -6.55
C THR A 130 -9.69 14.88 -6.65
N PHE A 131 -10.78 14.84 -7.44
CA PHE A 131 -11.60 16.02 -7.72
C PHE A 131 -12.28 16.57 -6.46
N LEU A 132 -11.91 17.82 -6.10
CA LEU A 132 -12.35 18.51 -4.88
C LEU A 132 -12.10 17.73 -3.58
N HIS A 133 -11.23 16.74 -3.61
CA HIS A 133 -10.87 15.98 -2.43
C HIS A 133 -10.07 16.85 -1.44
N ASN A 134 -10.42 16.80 -0.15
CA ASN A 134 -9.85 17.67 0.89
C ASN A 134 -8.31 17.71 0.96
N ARG A 135 -7.64 16.59 0.61
CA ARG A 135 -6.19 16.42 0.69
C ARG A 135 -5.50 16.36 -0.68
N LEU A 136 -6.23 16.03 -1.75
CA LEU A 136 -5.65 15.56 -3.01
C LEU A 136 -5.96 16.44 -4.21
N ASP A 137 -6.86 17.43 -4.07
CA ASP A 137 -7.30 18.27 -5.17
C ASP A 137 -6.15 19.11 -5.74
N THR A 138 -5.75 18.79 -6.97
CA THR A 138 -4.75 19.53 -7.72
C THR A 138 -5.28 20.81 -8.36
N ARG A 139 -6.58 21.06 -8.26
CA ARG A 139 -7.32 22.16 -8.89
C ARG A 139 -7.32 22.14 -10.42
N VAL A 140 -6.69 21.16 -11.07
CA VAL A 140 -6.63 21.10 -12.55
C VAL A 140 -8.02 20.95 -13.15
N VAL A 141 -8.79 19.95 -12.73
CA VAL A 141 -10.16 19.72 -13.20
C VAL A 141 -11.08 20.87 -12.78
N TYR A 142 -10.97 21.30 -11.52
CA TYR A 142 -11.74 22.44 -11.01
C TYR A 142 -11.51 23.70 -11.83
N ASN A 143 -10.26 24.10 -12.05
CA ASN A 143 -9.94 25.33 -12.80
C ASN A 143 -10.39 25.25 -14.24
N PHE A 144 -10.26 24.08 -14.89
CA PHE A 144 -10.78 23.86 -16.24
C PHE A 144 -12.29 24.11 -16.31
N LEU A 145 -13.06 23.53 -15.40
CA LEU A 145 -14.51 23.69 -15.35
C LEU A 145 -14.94 25.09 -14.89
N LYS A 146 -14.19 25.70 -13.95
CA LYS A 146 -14.48 27.05 -13.43
C LYS A 146 -14.29 28.13 -14.49
N ASN A 147 -13.23 27.99 -15.31
CA ASN A 147 -12.82 29.02 -16.25
C ASN A 147 -13.50 28.91 -17.63
N THR A 148 -14.19 27.82 -17.93
CA THR A 148 -14.92 27.69 -19.20
C THR A 148 -16.13 28.63 -19.24
N ASN A 149 -16.35 29.26 -20.40
CA ASN A 149 -17.56 30.04 -20.70
C ASN A 149 -18.68 29.20 -21.30
N LYS A 150 -18.43 27.89 -21.53
CA LYS A 150 -19.40 26.97 -22.13
C LYS A 150 -20.39 26.47 -21.06
N ARG A 151 -21.58 26.10 -21.52
CA ARG A 151 -22.56 25.37 -20.69
C ARG A 151 -22.02 23.97 -20.41
N ILE A 152 -22.03 23.57 -19.14
CA ILE A 152 -21.46 22.29 -18.68
C ILE A 152 -22.57 21.23 -18.61
N PHE A 153 -22.34 20.12 -19.31
CA PHE A 153 -23.21 18.94 -19.29
C PHE A 153 -22.42 17.75 -18.79
N VAL A 154 -22.93 17.10 -17.76
CA VAL A 154 -22.38 15.84 -17.24
C VAL A 154 -23.12 14.68 -17.88
N VAL A 155 -22.38 13.77 -18.47
CA VAL A 155 -22.91 12.52 -18.98
C VAL A 155 -22.55 11.40 -18.01
N PRO A 156 -23.55 10.73 -17.38
CA PRO A 156 -23.27 9.68 -16.43
C PRO A 156 -22.51 8.51 -17.03
N GLY A 157 -21.54 8.00 -16.29
CA GLY A 157 -20.88 6.75 -16.63
C GLY A 157 -21.71 5.55 -16.17
N THR A 158 -21.74 4.50 -16.99
CA THR A 158 -22.36 3.23 -16.57
C THR A 158 -21.33 2.37 -15.82
N MET A 159 -21.63 2.06 -14.58
CA MET A 159 -20.83 1.19 -13.73
C MET A 159 -21.45 -0.20 -13.66
N LYS A 160 -20.65 -1.25 -13.92
CA LYS A 160 -21.09 -2.64 -13.74
C LYS A 160 -20.94 -3.13 -12.31
N ASN A 161 -20.05 -2.52 -11.54
CA ASN A 161 -19.88 -2.80 -10.13
C ASN A 161 -21.06 -2.29 -9.30
N LYS A 162 -21.25 -2.88 -8.12
CA LYS A 162 -22.02 -2.29 -7.05
C LYS A 162 -21.22 -1.18 -6.37
N PHE A 163 -21.88 -0.30 -5.62
CA PHE A 163 -21.23 0.76 -4.85
C PHE A 163 -20.26 0.23 -3.78
N PHE A 164 -20.47 -1.01 -3.32
CA PHE A 164 -19.63 -1.72 -2.36
C PHE A 164 -19.10 -3.01 -2.98
N ALA A 165 -17.85 -3.37 -2.70
CA ALA A 165 -17.26 -4.60 -3.18
C ALA A 165 -17.78 -5.81 -2.38
N HIS A 166 -17.62 -7.00 -2.96
CA HIS A 166 -18.07 -8.24 -2.35
C HIS A 166 -17.27 -8.57 -1.08
N GLY A 167 -17.98 -8.86 0.00
CA GLY A 167 -17.38 -9.21 1.30
C GLY A 167 -17.07 -8.00 2.20
N TRP A 168 -17.58 -6.80 1.86
CA TRP A 168 -17.58 -5.65 2.77
C TRP A 168 -18.67 -5.79 3.81
N ALA A 169 -18.38 -5.39 5.04
CA ALA A 169 -19.34 -5.37 6.13
C ALA A 169 -20.39 -4.27 5.90
N MET A 170 -21.68 -4.64 6.01
CA MET A 170 -22.76 -3.70 5.75
C MET A 170 -22.91 -2.66 6.87
N GLU A 171 -22.56 -3.03 8.09
CA GLU A 171 -22.55 -2.15 9.25
C GLU A 171 -21.56 -0.99 9.15
N ASP A 172 -20.53 -1.13 8.30
CA ASP A 172 -19.50 -0.11 8.08
C ASP A 172 -19.91 0.98 7.07
N PHE A 173 -21.17 1.05 6.66
CA PHE A 173 -21.68 1.97 5.62
C PHE A 173 -21.43 3.45 5.92
N GLU A 174 -21.25 3.83 7.17
CA GLU A 174 -20.95 5.21 7.59
C GLU A 174 -19.48 5.40 8.02
N ALA A 175 -18.66 4.34 7.97
CA ALA A 175 -17.27 4.44 8.32
C ALA A 175 -16.46 5.14 7.22
N TYR A 176 -15.58 6.07 7.61
CA TYR A 176 -14.78 6.90 6.70
C TYR A 176 -14.00 6.09 5.65
N TYR A 177 -13.71 4.84 5.95
CA TYR A 177 -12.93 3.94 5.09
C TYR A 177 -13.77 3.15 4.10
N GLN A 178 -15.11 3.35 4.05
CA GLN A 178 -16.04 2.63 3.16
C GLN A 178 -16.94 3.56 2.32
N PRO A 179 -16.41 4.61 1.65
CA PRO A 179 -17.21 5.40 0.73
C PRO A 179 -17.68 4.58 -0.47
N GLU A 180 -18.83 4.96 -1.03
CA GLU A 180 -19.37 4.34 -2.24
C GLU A 180 -18.46 4.56 -3.44
N ILE A 181 -18.18 3.48 -4.19
CA ILE A 181 -17.40 3.51 -5.43
C ILE A 181 -18.26 4.10 -6.54
N CYS A 182 -17.71 4.98 -7.37
CA CYS A 182 -18.48 5.59 -8.46
C CYS A 182 -17.61 5.98 -9.66
N THR A 183 -18.23 6.36 -10.76
CA THR A 183 -17.54 6.73 -12.01
C THR A 183 -17.00 8.15 -11.99
N PHE A 184 -17.58 9.05 -11.18
CA PHE A 184 -17.14 10.44 -11.06
C PHE A 184 -17.14 10.87 -9.59
N PRO A 185 -16.09 10.55 -8.84
CA PRO A 185 -15.95 10.97 -7.44
C PRO A 185 -15.89 12.48 -7.26
N ILE A 186 -16.41 12.95 -6.13
CA ILE A 186 -16.34 14.35 -5.71
C ILE A 186 -16.20 14.42 -4.19
N TYR A 187 -15.28 15.25 -3.66
CA TYR A 187 -15.01 15.37 -2.22
C TYR A 187 -14.60 14.05 -1.53
N GLY A 188 -14.05 13.08 -2.29
CA GLY A 188 -13.75 11.74 -1.77
C GLY A 188 -14.98 10.92 -1.38
N ASN A 189 -16.18 11.33 -1.85
CA ASN A 189 -17.50 10.75 -1.52
C ASN A 189 -17.79 10.74 -0.01
N VAL A 190 -17.25 11.72 0.72
CA VAL A 190 -17.47 11.92 2.16
C VAL A 190 -17.92 13.34 2.49
N VAL A 191 -18.67 13.47 3.58
CA VAL A 191 -18.88 14.74 4.26
C VAL A 191 -17.90 14.83 5.40
N THR A 192 -17.04 15.87 5.40
CA THR A 192 -16.15 16.15 6.52
C THR A 192 -16.84 17.05 7.52
N PHE A 193 -16.97 16.56 8.74
CA PHE A 193 -17.50 17.30 9.89
C PHE A 193 -16.36 17.82 10.74
N ARG A 194 -16.39 19.13 11.07
CA ARG A 194 -15.35 19.79 11.90
C ARG A 194 -15.98 20.57 13.02
N GLN A 195 -15.45 20.42 14.23
CA GLN A 195 -15.84 21.26 15.36
C GLN A 195 -15.61 22.75 15.04
N LYS A 196 -16.64 23.56 15.27
CA LYS A 196 -16.62 25.03 15.18
C LYS A 196 -17.10 25.72 16.45
N GLY A 197 -17.67 24.98 17.38
CA GLY A 197 -18.21 25.48 18.64
C GLY A 197 -18.50 24.34 19.62
N TYR A 198 -19.05 24.67 20.78
CA TYR A 198 -19.32 23.69 21.84
C TYR A 198 -20.23 22.55 21.38
N ASN A 199 -21.33 22.89 20.67
CA ASN A 199 -22.31 21.94 20.12
C ASN A 199 -22.54 22.20 18.63
N TYR A 200 -21.51 22.57 17.88
CA TYR A 200 -21.64 22.89 16.48
C TYR A 200 -20.55 22.26 15.64
N LEU A 201 -20.98 21.55 14.58
CA LEU A 201 -20.15 21.02 13.52
C LEU A 201 -20.40 21.76 12.22
N SER A 202 -19.35 22.20 11.56
CA SER A 202 -19.43 22.64 10.17
C SER A 202 -19.21 21.45 9.25
N THR A 203 -19.87 21.47 8.08
CA THR A 203 -19.73 20.44 7.04
C THR A 203 -18.91 20.94 5.86
N SER A 204 -18.19 20.03 5.23
CA SER A 204 -17.58 20.22 3.92
C SER A 204 -17.90 18.99 3.06
N PRO A 205 -18.63 19.14 1.92
CA PRO A 205 -19.21 20.38 1.37
C PRO A 205 -20.27 21.02 2.26
N ALA A 206 -20.38 22.36 2.18
CA ALA A 206 -21.37 23.14 2.95
C ALA A 206 -22.82 22.80 2.62
N SER A 207 -23.07 22.25 1.44
CA SER A 207 -24.40 21.79 0.98
C SER A 207 -25.06 20.78 1.92
N PHE A 208 -24.28 20.09 2.77
CA PHE A 208 -24.78 19.13 3.75
C PHE A 208 -25.10 19.74 5.13
N GLN A 209 -24.84 21.04 5.33
CA GLN A 209 -25.06 21.67 6.66
C GLN A 209 -26.52 21.54 7.13
N ASN A 210 -27.47 21.69 6.21
CA ASN A 210 -28.90 21.57 6.51
C ASN A 210 -29.40 20.11 6.61
N SER A 211 -28.49 19.14 6.38
CA SER A 211 -28.79 17.71 6.53
C SER A 211 -28.27 17.15 7.86
N LEU A 212 -27.68 18.00 8.71
CA LEU A 212 -27.21 17.65 10.05
C LEU A 212 -28.23 18.13 11.08
N ASP A 213 -28.67 17.22 11.93
CA ASP A 213 -29.64 17.50 12.99
C ASP A 213 -29.24 16.79 14.31
N PHE A 214 -29.92 17.06 15.38
CA PHE A 214 -29.70 16.38 16.66
C PHE A 214 -30.49 15.07 16.74
N LEU A 215 -29.87 14.06 17.36
CA LEU A 215 -30.59 12.84 17.72
C LEU A 215 -31.82 13.16 18.56
N PRO A 216 -32.98 12.54 18.27
CA PRO A 216 -34.23 12.80 18.97
C PRO A 216 -34.11 12.55 20.48
N GLU A 217 -33.51 11.46 20.85
CA GLU A 217 -33.29 11.03 22.25
C GLU A 217 -31.81 11.18 22.63
N PRO A 218 -31.51 11.70 23.85
CA PRO A 218 -30.14 11.75 24.33
C PRO A 218 -29.64 10.34 24.63
N LYS A 219 -28.80 9.78 23.77
CA LYS A 219 -28.08 8.56 24.12
C LYS A 219 -27.15 8.80 25.31
N VAL A 220 -27.10 7.85 26.23
CA VAL A 220 -26.14 7.86 27.35
C VAL A 220 -24.79 7.44 26.79
N GLY A 221 -23.74 8.24 26.99
CA GLY A 221 -22.39 7.93 26.50
C GLY A 221 -21.62 9.12 25.96
N ASP A 222 -20.62 8.85 25.14
CA ASP A 222 -19.78 9.84 24.51
C ASP A 222 -20.52 10.57 23.35
N PHE A 223 -19.82 11.56 22.76
CA PHE A 223 -20.31 12.24 21.54
C PHE A 223 -20.42 11.24 20.40
N GLU A 224 -21.56 11.26 19.69
CA GLU A 224 -21.83 10.40 18.55
C GLU A 224 -22.22 11.25 17.33
N LEU A 225 -21.73 10.84 16.16
CA LEU A 225 -22.14 11.34 14.85
C LEU A 225 -22.44 10.12 13.97
N SER A 226 -23.62 10.08 13.37
CA SER A 226 -24.08 8.97 12.53
C SER A 226 -24.80 9.48 11.28
N ARG A 227 -24.95 8.60 10.28
CA ARG A 227 -25.74 8.83 9.07
C ARG A 227 -26.90 7.83 8.98
N SER A 228 -28.03 8.28 8.46
CA SER A 228 -29.10 7.36 8.12
C SER A 228 -28.66 6.34 7.06
N PHE A 229 -29.03 5.07 7.23
CA PHE A 229 -28.65 4.00 6.30
C PHE A 229 -29.12 4.25 4.86
N ARG A 230 -30.30 4.87 4.68
CA ARG A 230 -30.95 5.05 3.36
C ARG A 230 -31.05 6.52 2.91
N ALA A 231 -30.40 7.44 3.61
CA ALA A 231 -30.49 8.86 3.30
C ALA A 231 -29.21 9.60 3.68
N ASN A 232 -28.99 10.74 3.03
CA ASN A 232 -27.91 11.67 3.38
C ASN A 232 -28.36 12.62 4.50
N SER A 233 -29.00 12.07 5.54
CA SER A 233 -29.35 12.75 6.78
C SER A 233 -28.38 12.33 7.87
N PHE A 234 -27.78 13.30 8.54
CA PHE A 234 -26.76 13.09 9.57
C PHE A 234 -27.30 13.51 10.91
N TRP A 235 -26.89 12.80 11.95
CA TRP A 235 -27.39 12.97 13.30
C TRP A 235 -26.24 13.08 14.27
N MET A 236 -26.25 14.11 15.12
CA MET A 236 -25.28 14.25 16.20
C MET A 236 -25.96 14.19 17.56
N SER A 237 -25.27 13.64 18.54
CA SER A 237 -25.75 13.65 19.92
C SER A 237 -25.74 15.08 20.50
N LYS A 238 -26.60 15.35 21.50
CA LYS A 238 -26.62 16.63 22.23
C LYS A 238 -25.47 16.81 23.23
N ARG A 239 -24.45 15.94 23.15
CA ARG A 239 -23.23 16.03 23.96
C ARG A 239 -22.27 17.09 23.41
N PRO A 240 -21.38 17.65 24.26
CA PRO A 240 -20.33 18.54 23.78
C PRO A 240 -19.48 17.86 22.69
N VAL A 241 -19.28 18.57 21.58
CA VAL A 241 -18.38 18.08 20.54
C VAL A 241 -16.93 18.07 21.07
N PRO A 242 -16.20 16.94 20.99
CA PRO A 242 -14.83 16.88 21.46
C PRO A 242 -13.95 17.94 20.81
N SER A 243 -13.02 18.51 21.60
CA SER A 243 -12.10 19.53 21.10
C SER A 243 -11.26 19.02 19.93
N GLY A 244 -11.24 19.77 18.83
CA GLY A 244 -10.52 19.41 17.61
C GLY A 244 -11.18 18.26 16.81
N TYR A 245 -12.43 17.93 17.08
CA TYR A 245 -13.14 16.84 16.39
C TYR A 245 -13.19 17.07 14.88
N VAL A 246 -12.73 16.05 14.16
CA VAL A 246 -12.85 15.94 12.70
C VAL A 246 -13.26 14.51 12.39
N ASN A 247 -14.33 14.33 11.63
CA ASN A 247 -14.75 13.02 11.14
C ASN A 247 -15.23 13.12 9.70
N GLU A 248 -14.98 12.09 8.93
CA GLU A 248 -15.43 11.94 7.55
C GLU A 248 -16.48 10.82 7.50
N VAL A 249 -17.68 11.14 7.02
CA VAL A 249 -18.79 10.17 6.91
C VAL A 249 -19.17 10.07 5.43
N PRO A 250 -19.17 8.87 4.83
CA PRO A 250 -19.57 8.67 3.45
C PRO A 250 -20.99 9.17 3.19
N PHE A 251 -21.24 9.79 2.04
CA PHE A 251 -22.58 10.08 1.57
C PHE A 251 -23.03 9.05 0.53
N ILE A 252 -24.32 8.85 0.39
CA ILE A 252 -24.94 8.04 -0.66
C ILE A 252 -24.81 8.82 -1.97
N TYR A 253 -24.08 8.24 -2.92
CA TYR A 253 -23.84 8.85 -4.23
C TYR A 253 -25.09 8.76 -5.12
N SER A 254 -25.35 9.84 -5.87
CA SER A 254 -26.27 9.85 -7.01
C SER A 254 -25.83 10.92 -8.01
N ASP A 255 -26.20 10.75 -9.28
CA ASP A 255 -25.89 11.74 -10.32
C ASP A 255 -26.51 13.09 -10.01
N SER A 256 -27.73 13.12 -9.44
CA SER A 256 -28.39 14.36 -9.02
C SER A 256 -27.64 15.07 -7.88
N LEU A 257 -27.13 14.33 -6.89
CA LEU A 257 -26.30 14.89 -5.84
C LEU A 257 -24.96 15.41 -6.41
N PHE A 258 -24.33 14.64 -7.29
CA PHE A 258 -23.09 15.07 -7.96
C PHE A 258 -23.29 16.40 -8.70
N ILE A 259 -24.33 16.53 -9.52
CA ILE A 259 -24.69 17.75 -10.23
C ILE A 259 -24.88 18.93 -9.27
N LYS A 260 -25.61 18.71 -8.17
CA LYS A 260 -25.80 19.74 -7.14
C LYS A 260 -24.45 20.20 -6.54
N LEU A 261 -23.62 19.25 -6.08
CA LEU A 261 -22.33 19.56 -5.47
C LEU A 261 -21.38 20.26 -6.45
N LEU A 262 -21.38 19.82 -7.71
CA LEU A 262 -20.58 20.43 -8.77
C LEU A 262 -21.06 21.86 -9.06
N SER A 263 -22.36 22.06 -9.24
CA SER A 263 -22.94 23.39 -9.46
C SER A 263 -22.64 24.36 -8.30
N ASP A 264 -22.83 23.90 -7.06
CA ASP A 264 -22.55 24.70 -5.86
C ASP A 264 -21.06 25.09 -5.80
N SER A 265 -20.14 24.16 -6.09
CA SER A 265 -18.71 24.43 -6.03
C SER A 265 -18.23 25.37 -7.16
N LEU A 266 -18.77 25.22 -8.35
CA LEU A 266 -18.44 26.08 -9.49
C LEU A 266 -19.14 27.43 -9.46
N GLY A 267 -20.27 27.57 -8.74
CA GLY A 267 -21.17 28.73 -8.83
C GLY A 267 -21.74 28.89 -10.24
N LYS A 268 -21.98 27.77 -10.95
CA LYS A 268 -22.49 27.70 -12.31
C LYS A 268 -23.56 26.62 -12.44
N SER A 269 -24.49 26.81 -13.35
CA SER A 269 -25.44 25.74 -13.69
C SER A 269 -24.72 24.60 -14.41
N VAL A 270 -24.95 23.39 -13.92
CA VAL A 270 -24.50 22.13 -14.53
C VAL A 270 -25.72 21.26 -14.78
N THR A 271 -25.79 20.61 -15.92
CA THR A 271 -26.96 19.84 -16.35
C THR A 271 -26.58 18.39 -16.60
N LEU A 272 -27.42 17.46 -16.14
CA LEU A 272 -27.31 16.04 -16.49
C LEU A 272 -27.81 15.84 -17.92
N LEU A 273 -27.05 15.10 -18.74
CA LEU A 273 -27.38 14.83 -20.14
C LEU A 273 -27.18 13.35 -20.45
N SER A 274 -28.17 12.73 -21.05
CA SER A 274 -28.00 11.43 -21.71
C SER A 274 -27.44 11.68 -23.11
N TYR A 275 -26.22 11.21 -23.36
CA TYR A 275 -25.53 11.43 -24.61
C TYR A 275 -24.63 10.26 -24.97
N GLN A 276 -24.67 9.82 -26.22
CA GLN A 276 -23.76 8.77 -26.70
C GLN A 276 -22.36 9.34 -26.87
N LYS A 277 -21.39 8.72 -26.17
CA LYS A 277 -20.00 9.18 -26.18
C LYS A 277 -19.40 9.06 -27.59
N PRO A 278 -18.89 10.17 -28.16
CA PRO A 278 -18.23 10.14 -29.46
C PRO A 278 -16.78 9.62 -29.36
N ASN A 279 -16.21 9.20 -30.48
CA ASN A 279 -14.84 8.67 -30.51
C ASN A 279 -13.75 9.74 -30.35
N ASN A 280 -14.07 11.03 -30.51
CA ASN A 280 -13.11 12.15 -30.50
C ASN A 280 -13.08 12.93 -29.19
N THR A 281 -13.29 12.27 -28.08
CA THR A 281 -13.13 12.86 -26.73
C THR A 281 -11.67 13.17 -26.44
N LYS A 282 -11.46 14.13 -25.52
CA LYS A 282 -10.16 14.50 -24.98
C LYS A 282 -10.09 14.13 -23.51
N ILE A 283 -8.88 13.85 -23.01
CA ILE A 283 -8.64 13.56 -21.60
C ILE A 283 -7.85 14.72 -20.99
N LEU A 284 -8.36 15.25 -19.88
CA LEU A 284 -7.64 16.15 -19.00
C LEU A 284 -7.04 15.33 -17.87
N TYR A 285 -5.72 15.38 -17.71
CA TYR A 285 -5.03 14.66 -16.64
C TYR A 285 -4.96 15.52 -15.38
N SER A 286 -5.22 14.93 -14.22
CA SER A 286 -5.30 15.64 -12.93
C SER A 286 -4.00 15.61 -12.12
N GLY A 287 -3.15 14.59 -12.29
CA GLY A 287 -1.94 14.45 -11.49
C GLY A 287 -1.09 13.24 -11.84
N SER A 288 -0.14 12.92 -10.98
CA SER A 288 0.78 11.79 -11.13
C SER A 288 0.24 10.52 -10.48
N THR A 289 0.29 9.40 -11.22
CA THR A 289 -0.07 8.07 -10.72
C THR A 289 0.76 7.69 -9.48
N LYS A 290 2.08 7.91 -9.51
CA LYS A 290 2.96 7.58 -8.38
C LYS A 290 2.63 8.41 -7.13
N ASN A 291 2.29 9.69 -7.29
CA ASN A 291 1.90 10.51 -6.15
C ASN A 291 0.58 10.03 -5.54
N LEU A 292 -0.41 9.70 -6.37
CA LEU A 292 -1.69 9.16 -5.87
C LEU A 292 -1.52 7.78 -5.22
N ILE A 293 -0.64 6.92 -5.76
CA ILE A 293 -0.26 5.66 -5.09
C ILE A 293 0.29 5.93 -3.69
N ARG A 294 1.18 6.92 -3.54
CA ARG A 294 1.70 7.30 -2.22
C ARG A 294 0.58 7.74 -1.27
N GLU A 295 -0.34 8.57 -1.75
CA GLU A 295 -1.50 9.05 -0.98
C GLU A 295 -2.47 7.92 -0.60
N MET A 296 -2.55 6.86 -1.37
CA MET A 296 -3.25 5.62 -1.02
C MET A 296 -2.50 4.80 0.03
N MET A 297 -1.19 4.62 -0.16
CA MET A 297 -0.38 3.69 0.62
C MET A 297 -0.07 4.18 2.04
N LEU A 298 0.25 5.49 2.21
CA LEU A 298 0.68 6.03 3.49
C LEU A 298 -0.42 6.02 4.56
N PRO A 299 -1.61 6.61 4.35
CA PRO A 299 -2.72 6.53 5.29
C PRO A 299 -3.50 5.23 5.18
N SER A 300 -3.20 4.40 4.17
CA SER A 300 -3.98 3.20 3.85
C SER A 300 -5.41 3.49 3.35
N ASP A 301 -5.55 4.45 2.45
CA ASP A 301 -6.84 4.92 1.95
C ASP A 301 -7.53 3.86 1.08
N ASN A 302 -8.74 3.43 1.50
CA ASN A 302 -9.50 2.39 0.80
C ASN A 302 -10.17 2.94 -0.45
N PHE A 303 -10.71 4.17 -0.37
CA PHE A 303 -11.43 4.76 -1.49
C PHE A 303 -10.52 4.97 -2.70
N ILE A 304 -9.32 5.52 -2.48
CA ILE A 304 -8.34 5.67 -3.56
C ILE A 304 -7.99 4.30 -4.17
N ALA A 305 -7.89 3.24 -3.35
CA ALA A 305 -7.57 1.91 -3.85
C ALA A 305 -8.66 1.35 -4.78
N GLU A 306 -9.93 1.49 -4.40
CA GLU A 306 -11.04 1.06 -5.25
C GLU A 306 -11.13 1.89 -6.53
N GLN A 307 -10.96 3.20 -6.42
CA GLN A 307 -10.98 4.10 -7.58
C GLN A 307 -9.79 3.85 -8.53
N PHE A 308 -8.64 3.39 -8.04
CA PHE A 308 -7.57 2.91 -8.92
C PHE A 308 -8.03 1.75 -9.80
N LEU A 309 -8.74 0.77 -9.25
CA LEU A 309 -9.28 -0.33 -10.07
C LEU A 309 -10.30 0.19 -11.09
N MET A 310 -11.13 1.16 -10.70
CA MET A 310 -12.09 1.80 -11.61
C MET A 310 -11.39 2.53 -12.76
N MET A 311 -10.38 3.37 -12.46
CA MET A 311 -9.58 4.07 -13.46
C MET A 311 -8.82 3.11 -14.39
N CYS A 312 -8.21 2.05 -13.83
CA CYS A 312 -7.53 1.02 -14.62
C CYS A 312 -8.49 0.33 -15.57
N SER A 313 -9.68 -0.03 -15.10
CA SER A 313 -10.71 -0.66 -15.91
C SER A 313 -11.20 0.26 -17.03
N TRP A 314 -11.51 1.50 -16.68
CA TRP A 314 -11.94 2.51 -17.67
C TRP A 314 -10.86 2.73 -18.74
N LYS A 315 -9.61 2.91 -18.33
CA LYS A 315 -8.51 3.22 -19.26
C LYS A 315 -8.16 2.05 -20.17
N GLN A 316 -8.11 0.84 -19.63
CA GLN A 316 -7.66 -0.35 -20.35
C GLN A 316 -8.78 -1.00 -21.18
N PHE A 317 -10.02 -0.97 -20.68
CA PHE A 317 -11.13 -1.72 -21.27
C PHE A 317 -12.30 -0.84 -21.71
N GLY A 318 -12.25 0.47 -21.47
CA GLY A 318 -13.33 1.41 -21.79
C GLY A 318 -14.60 1.24 -20.93
N GLN A 319 -14.52 0.53 -19.81
CA GLN A 319 -15.64 0.17 -18.95
C GLN A 319 -15.28 0.37 -17.48
N PHE A 320 -16.27 0.71 -16.66
CA PHE A 320 -16.13 0.74 -15.19
C PHE A 320 -16.56 -0.62 -14.61
N ASP A 321 -15.63 -1.57 -14.64
CA ASP A 321 -15.80 -2.93 -14.14
C ASP A 321 -14.49 -3.44 -13.52
N THR A 322 -14.38 -3.38 -12.20
CA THR A 322 -13.16 -3.80 -11.49
C THR A 322 -12.84 -5.29 -11.66
N TYR A 323 -13.84 -6.12 -12.04
CA TYR A 323 -13.61 -7.53 -12.36
C TYR A 323 -12.60 -7.68 -13.51
N LEU A 324 -12.67 -6.84 -14.54
CA LEU A 324 -11.76 -6.90 -15.69
C LEU A 324 -10.30 -6.68 -15.29
N VAL A 325 -10.06 -5.78 -14.35
CA VAL A 325 -8.69 -5.56 -13.81
C VAL A 325 -8.22 -6.75 -13.00
N ARG A 326 -9.08 -7.30 -12.14
CA ARG A 326 -8.76 -8.49 -11.34
C ARG A 326 -8.49 -9.72 -12.21
N ASP A 327 -9.30 -9.91 -13.26
CA ASP A 327 -9.10 -10.96 -14.24
C ASP A 327 -7.79 -10.76 -15.03
N TRP A 328 -7.51 -9.52 -15.45
CA TRP A 328 -6.23 -9.19 -16.09
C TRP A 328 -5.05 -9.50 -15.17
N MET A 329 -5.12 -9.14 -13.88
CA MET A 329 -4.09 -9.46 -12.90
C MET A 329 -3.90 -10.96 -12.76
N LYS A 330 -5.00 -11.73 -12.68
CA LYS A 330 -4.97 -13.20 -12.61
C LYS A 330 -4.24 -13.80 -13.80
N ASN A 331 -4.57 -13.36 -15.01
CA ASN A 331 -4.06 -13.94 -16.25
C ASN A 331 -2.65 -13.47 -16.64
N ASN A 332 -2.21 -12.29 -16.17
CA ASN A 332 -0.95 -11.69 -16.58
C ASN A 332 0.10 -11.58 -15.47
N VAL A 333 -0.32 -11.64 -14.20
CA VAL A 333 0.55 -11.42 -13.05
C VAL A 333 0.59 -12.63 -12.13
N TYR A 334 -0.58 -13.07 -11.61
CA TYR A 334 -0.64 -14.12 -10.59
C TYR A 334 -0.26 -15.50 -11.10
N LYS A 335 -0.32 -15.75 -12.41
CA LYS A 335 0.15 -17.01 -13.02
C LYS A 335 1.63 -17.32 -12.77
N TYR A 336 2.41 -16.33 -12.34
CA TYR A 336 3.83 -16.48 -12.02
C TYR A 336 4.08 -16.59 -10.51
N PHE A 337 3.03 -16.58 -9.68
CA PHE A 337 3.15 -16.63 -8.24
C PHE A 337 3.27 -18.07 -7.73
N SER A 338 3.82 -18.19 -6.53
CA SER A 338 4.05 -19.47 -5.85
C SER A 338 2.76 -20.23 -5.48
N ALA A 339 1.65 -19.49 -5.33
CA ALA A 339 0.34 -20.05 -4.99
C ALA A 339 -0.79 -19.22 -5.62
N GLU A 340 -1.99 -19.77 -5.64
CA GLU A 340 -3.19 -19.06 -6.09
C GLU A 340 -3.45 -17.78 -5.26
N VAL A 341 -4.05 -16.80 -5.92
CA VAL A 341 -4.43 -15.51 -5.32
C VAL A 341 -5.92 -15.30 -5.55
N ALA A 342 -6.65 -14.97 -4.51
CA ALA A 342 -8.05 -14.56 -4.57
C ALA A 342 -8.17 -13.11 -4.08
N ILE A 343 -8.46 -12.17 -4.99
CA ILE A 343 -8.66 -10.74 -4.71
C ILE A 343 -10.06 -10.34 -5.18
N PHE A 344 -10.84 -9.74 -4.29
CA PHE A 344 -12.23 -9.33 -4.51
C PHE A 344 -12.41 -7.81 -4.56
N ASP A 345 -11.46 -7.04 -4.02
CA ASP A 345 -11.48 -5.58 -3.97
C ASP A 345 -10.07 -4.99 -4.17
N GLY A 346 -9.97 -3.69 -4.23
CA GLY A 346 -8.68 -2.98 -4.36
C GLY A 346 -8.05 -2.61 -3.03
N SER A 347 -8.85 -2.51 -1.98
CA SER A 347 -8.46 -1.96 -0.68
C SER A 347 -8.00 -3.00 0.34
N GLY A 348 -8.54 -4.24 0.24
CA GLY A 348 -8.35 -5.28 1.23
C GLY A 348 -9.35 -5.24 2.37
N LEU A 349 -10.45 -4.52 2.20
CA LEU A 349 -11.55 -4.51 3.16
C LEU A 349 -12.34 -5.82 3.10
N SER A 350 -12.40 -6.45 1.93
CA SER A 350 -13.05 -7.74 1.74
C SER A 350 -12.34 -8.86 2.53
N SER A 351 -13.07 -9.52 3.42
CA SER A 351 -12.62 -10.70 4.16
C SER A 351 -12.43 -11.93 3.26
N TYR A 352 -12.92 -11.89 2.03
CA TYR A 352 -12.77 -12.97 1.04
C TYR A 352 -11.41 -12.95 0.34
N ASN A 353 -10.66 -11.85 0.40
CA ASN A 353 -9.30 -11.82 -0.14
C ASN A 353 -8.43 -12.89 0.53
N LYS A 354 -7.70 -13.65 -0.27
CA LYS A 354 -6.75 -14.68 0.21
C LYS A 354 -5.47 -14.62 -0.59
N VAL A 355 -4.37 -14.50 0.13
CA VAL A 355 -3.00 -14.53 -0.40
C VAL A 355 -2.10 -15.30 0.56
N THR A 356 -0.97 -15.77 0.07
CA THR A 356 0.06 -16.35 0.93
C THR A 356 1.16 -15.33 1.24
N PRO A 357 1.95 -15.49 2.31
CA PRO A 357 3.16 -14.69 2.52
C PRO A 357 4.09 -14.69 1.31
N GLN A 358 4.27 -15.84 0.64
CA GLN A 358 5.06 -15.95 -0.59
C GLN A 358 4.46 -15.14 -1.73
N ASN A 359 3.13 -15.11 -1.93
CA ASN A 359 2.50 -14.26 -2.95
C ASN A 359 2.82 -12.77 -2.74
N ASN A 360 2.82 -12.29 -1.50
CA ASN A 360 3.20 -10.91 -1.20
C ASN A 360 4.68 -10.65 -1.54
N VAL A 361 5.57 -11.61 -1.27
CA VAL A 361 6.99 -11.52 -1.63
C VAL A 361 7.16 -11.55 -3.15
N ASP A 362 6.47 -12.44 -3.87
CA ASP A 362 6.48 -12.52 -5.33
C ASP A 362 6.07 -11.15 -5.94
N LEU A 363 5.02 -10.55 -5.40
CA LEU A 363 4.57 -9.22 -5.82
C LEU A 363 5.61 -8.12 -5.54
N LEU A 364 6.29 -8.16 -4.39
CA LEU A 364 7.35 -7.21 -4.05
C LEU A 364 8.55 -7.34 -5.00
N VAL A 365 8.89 -8.56 -5.41
CA VAL A 365 9.90 -8.82 -6.44
C VAL A 365 9.47 -8.22 -7.79
N LEU A 366 8.20 -8.42 -8.18
CA LEU A 366 7.66 -7.80 -9.41
C LEU A 366 7.65 -6.27 -9.34
N LEU A 367 7.30 -5.68 -8.19
CA LEU A 367 7.37 -4.23 -7.97
C LEU A 367 8.81 -3.70 -8.07
N LYS A 368 9.80 -4.45 -7.57
CA LYS A 368 11.23 -4.11 -7.76
C LYS A 368 11.59 -4.06 -9.25
N ASN A 369 11.12 -5.02 -10.03
CA ASN A 369 11.38 -5.07 -11.47
C ASN A 369 10.65 -3.94 -12.23
N LYS A 370 9.42 -3.60 -11.81
CA LYS A 370 8.61 -2.52 -12.39
C LYS A 370 9.14 -1.12 -12.05
N LEU A 371 9.68 -0.96 -10.83
CA LEU A 371 10.30 0.27 -10.31
C LEU A 371 11.72 -0.05 -9.80
N PRO A 372 12.72 -0.15 -10.70
CA PRO A 372 14.08 -0.53 -10.33
C PRO A 372 14.76 0.53 -9.46
N ASP A 373 14.41 1.81 -9.58
CA ASP A 373 14.90 2.85 -8.68
C ASP A 373 14.40 2.58 -7.25
N GLU A 374 15.34 2.28 -6.35
CA GLU A 374 15.05 1.95 -4.96
C GLU A 374 14.39 3.11 -4.21
N LYS A 375 14.84 4.34 -4.44
CA LYS A 375 14.30 5.54 -3.77
C LYS A 375 12.85 5.80 -4.20
N GLU A 376 12.58 5.73 -5.50
CA GLU A 376 11.21 5.84 -6.01
C GLU A 376 10.31 4.75 -5.47
N ARG A 377 10.77 3.50 -5.47
CA ARG A 377 10.01 2.36 -4.96
C ARG A 377 9.71 2.49 -3.47
N PHE A 378 10.72 2.81 -2.64
CA PHE A 378 10.54 2.96 -1.19
C PHE A 378 9.65 4.15 -0.84
N ARG A 379 9.68 5.23 -1.63
CA ARG A 379 8.80 6.38 -1.45
C ARG A 379 7.30 6.01 -1.51
N LEU A 380 6.94 4.93 -2.18
CA LEU A 380 5.54 4.50 -2.26
C LEU A 380 5.04 3.83 -0.99
N PHE A 381 5.92 3.40 -0.10
CA PHE A 381 5.58 2.67 1.13
C PHE A 381 5.70 3.56 2.37
N PRO A 382 4.88 3.33 3.41
CA PRO A 382 5.17 3.84 4.75
C PRO A 382 6.58 3.47 5.20
N ALA A 383 7.32 4.44 5.72
CA ALA A 383 8.68 4.25 6.23
C ALA A 383 8.67 4.17 7.76
N GLY A 384 9.32 3.14 8.31
CA GLY A 384 9.40 2.90 9.74
C GLY A 384 10.01 4.07 10.52
N GLY A 385 9.33 4.57 11.55
CA GLY A 385 9.77 5.71 12.36
C GLY A 385 9.74 7.07 11.64
N VAL A 386 9.12 7.16 10.45
CA VAL A 386 9.08 8.38 9.63
C VAL A 386 7.65 8.80 9.32
N ASP A 387 6.90 7.99 8.57
CA ASP A 387 5.60 8.40 8.06
C ASP A 387 4.58 7.26 7.96
N GLY A 388 3.37 7.62 7.53
CA GLY A 388 2.27 6.70 7.30
C GLY A 388 1.93 5.82 8.52
N THR A 389 1.43 4.62 8.25
CA THR A 389 1.01 3.67 9.29
C THR A 389 2.17 3.08 10.10
N LEU A 390 3.41 3.26 9.66
CA LEU A 390 4.62 2.79 10.36
C LEU A 390 5.34 3.87 11.18
N LYS A 391 4.83 5.11 11.20
CA LYS A 391 5.46 6.24 11.90
C LYS A 391 5.82 5.96 13.36
N ARG A 392 5.02 5.13 14.07
CA ARG A 392 5.19 4.81 15.49
C ARG A 392 5.55 3.35 15.74
N THR A 393 5.91 2.59 14.70
CA THR A 393 6.14 1.13 14.83
C THR A 393 7.62 0.80 14.98
N TYR A 394 8.48 1.47 14.24
CA TYR A 394 9.93 1.29 14.27
C TYR A 394 10.62 2.57 14.71
N SER A 395 11.79 2.44 15.33
CA SER A 395 12.73 3.55 15.50
C SER A 395 13.71 3.54 14.32
N LYS A 396 14.20 4.71 13.93
CA LYS A 396 15.30 4.80 12.99
C LYS A 396 16.53 4.11 13.56
N ASP A 397 17.29 3.42 12.72
CA ASP A 397 18.57 2.82 13.08
C ASP A 397 19.68 3.56 12.34
N LEU A 398 20.70 4.01 13.06
CA LEU A 398 21.77 4.88 12.51
C LEU A 398 21.24 6.15 11.81
N GLY A 399 20.12 6.68 12.29
CA GLY A 399 19.49 7.89 11.72
C GLY A 399 18.57 7.65 10.53
N GLU A 400 18.54 6.44 9.96
CA GLU A 400 17.81 6.11 8.75
C GLU A 400 16.68 5.10 8.98
N PRO A 401 15.56 5.18 8.22
CA PRO A 401 14.56 4.14 8.20
C PRO A 401 15.13 2.89 7.51
N PHE A 402 14.76 1.72 8.01
CA PHE A 402 15.19 0.44 7.47
C PHE A 402 14.05 -0.48 7.04
N VAL A 403 12.80 -0.11 7.35
CA VAL A 403 11.58 -0.81 6.91
C VAL A 403 10.74 0.11 6.06
N PHE A 404 10.32 -0.37 4.89
CA PHE A 404 9.41 0.27 3.96
C PHE A 404 8.31 -0.72 3.63
N ALA A 405 7.17 -0.64 4.34
CA ALA A 405 6.19 -1.71 4.28
C ALA A 405 4.74 -1.20 4.36
N LYS A 406 3.84 -1.96 3.75
CA LYS A 406 2.39 -1.77 3.88
C LYS A 406 1.87 -2.57 5.06
N THR A 407 1.13 -1.93 5.93
CA THR A 407 0.35 -2.60 6.99
C THR A 407 -1.01 -3.05 6.44
N GLY A 408 -1.56 -4.11 7.02
CA GLY A 408 -2.92 -4.56 6.78
C GLY A 408 -3.62 -4.83 8.11
N THR A 409 -4.78 -4.20 8.33
CA THR A 409 -5.54 -4.36 9.58
C THR A 409 -7.03 -4.39 9.27
N ILE A 410 -7.69 -5.44 9.71
CA ILE A 410 -9.13 -5.57 9.91
C ILE A 410 -9.32 -6.40 11.19
N THR A 411 -10.55 -6.65 11.60
CA THR A 411 -10.85 -7.48 12.78
C THR A 411 -10.08 -8.81 12.71
N SER A 412 -9.36 -9.16 13.78
CA SER A 412 -8.57 -10.39 13.92
C SER A 412 -7.42 -10.56 12.90
N VAL A 413 -6.97 -9.48 12.24
CA VAL A 413 -5.90 -9.48 11.23
C VAL A 413 -4.96 -8.31 11.44
N TYR A 414 -3.66 -8.59 11.53
CA TYR A 414 -2.59 -7.58 11.48
C TYR A 414 -1.39 -8.08 10.68
N ASN A 415 -1.13 -7.45 9.56
CA ASN A 415 -0.08 -7.87 8.62
C ASN A 415 0.88 -6.73 8.31
N GLN A 416 2.11 -7.07 7.90
CA GLN A 416 3.06 -6.15 7.29
C GLN A 416 3.80 -6.86 6.16
N SER A 417 3.90 -6.22 5.00
CA SER A 417 4.68 -6.74 3.87
C SER A 417 5.40 -5.58 3.16
N GLY A 418 6.66 -5.81 2.80
CA GLY A 418 7.48 -4.77 2.19
C GLY A 418 8.96 -5.11 2.15
N TYR A 419 9.78 -4.09 2.25
CA TYR A 419 11.22 -4.16 2.12
C TYR A 419 11.92 -3.87 3.46
N LEU A 420 13.00 -4.57 3.71
CA LEU A 420 13.87 -4.44 4.88
C LEU A 420 15.33 -4.29 4.41
N ILE A 421 16.04 -3.31 4.94
CA ILE A 421 17.48 -3.14 4.74
C ILE A 421 18.19 -3.58 6.02
N THR A 422 19.13 -4.51 5.94
CA THR A 422 19.92 -4.95 7.09
C THR A 422 21.11 -4.02 7.36
N ARG A 423 21.76 -4.13 8.53
CA ARG A 423 22.97 -3.36 8.85
C ARG A 423 24.14 -3.66 7.92
N THR A 424 24.23 -4.89 7.39
CA THR A 424 25.21 -5.27 6.39
C THR A 424 24.87 -4.80 4.99
N GLY A 425 23.73 -4.12 4.82
CA GLY A 425 23.27 -3.57 3.53
C GLY A 425 22.51 -4.57 2.66
N ARG A 426 22.13 -5.75 3.16
CA ARG A 426 21.27 -6.68 2.40
C ARG A 426 19.90 -6.08 2.20
N ARG A 427 19.32 -6.26 1.01
CA ARG A 427 17.95 -5.86 0.66
C ARG A 427 17.07 -7.10 0.71
N LEU A 428 16.13 -7.09 1.62
CA LEU A 428 15.21 -8.21 1.83
C LEU A 428 13.78 -7.76 1.50
N ALA A 429 12.99 -8.64 0.89
CA ALA A 429 11.54 -8.53 0.84
C ALA A 429 10.94 -9.45 1.90
N PHE A 430 9.93 -8.99 2.61
CA PHE A 430 9.28 -9.78 3.65
C PHE A 430 7.76 -9.66 3.59
N SER A 431 7.10 -10.72 4.06
CA SER A 431 5.68 -10.71 4.39
C SER A 431 5.47 -11.37 5.75
N PHE A 432 4.86 -10.66 6.68
CA PHE A 432 4.56 -11.12 8.02
C PHE A 432 3.07 -10.99 8.25
N MET A 433 2.37 -12.09 8.30
CA MET A 433 0.91 -12.16 8.37
C MET A 433 0.45 -12.81 9.67
N ASN A 434 -0.51 -12.18 10.35
CA ASN A 434 -1.10 -12.63 11.60
C ASN A 434 -2.61 -12.59 11.45
N ASN A 435 -3.26 -13.73 11.54
CA ASN A 435 -4.69 -13.88 11.34
C ASN A 435 -5.32 -14.72 12.46
N ASN A 436 -6.61 -14.49 12.70
CA ASN A 436 -7.44 -15.27 13.64
C ASN A 436 -7.01 -15.16 15.10
N TYR A 437 -6.46 -14.02 15.50
CA TYR A 437 -6.33 -13.70 16.93
C TYR A 437 -7.64 -13.12 17.49
N ILE A 438 -7.82 -13.23 18.79
CA ILE A 438 -9.02 -12.71 19.48
C ILE A 438 -8.72 -11.29 19.96
N ASP A 439 -9.70 -10.39 19.75
CA ASP A 439 -9.78 -9.03 20.28
C ASP A 439 -8.64 -8.06 19.89
N ASP A 440 -8.37 -7.06 20.74
CA ASP A 440 -7.52 -5.89 20.53
C ASP A 440 -6.01 -6.16 20.61
N ARG A 441 -5.58 -7.41 20.42
CA ARG A 441 -4.16 -7.81 20.46
C ARG A 441 -3.29 -7.22 19.35
N ALA A 442 -3.88 -6.53 18.35
CA ALA A 442 -3.12 -5.94 17.25
C ALA A 442 -1.92 -5.09 17.72
N SER A 443 -2.06 -4.35 18.83
CA SER A 443 -0.96 -3.56 19.40
C SER A 443 0.19 -4.41 19.92
N THR A 444 -0.12 -5.53 20.58
CA THR A 444 0.88 -6.47 21.13
C THR A 444 1.57 -7.23 19.99
N ILE A 445 0.80 -7.73 19.02
CA ILE A 445 1.32 -8.40 17.83
C ILE A 445 2.27 -7.47 17.06
N ARG A 446 1.87 -6.20 16.84
CA ARG A 446 2.71 -5.19 16.19
C ARG A 446 4.06 -5.00 16.89
N LYS A 447 4.09 -4.98 18.21
CA LYS A 447 5.34 -4.86 18.99
C LYS A 447 6.24 -6.09 18.81
N GLU A 448 5.66 -7.28 18.84
CA GLU A 448 6.41 -8.52 18.66
C GLU A 448 6.97 -8.64 17.24
N MET A 449 6.19 -8.32 16.21
CA MET A 449 6.67 -8.23 14.84
C MET A 449 7.83 -7.24 14.71
N ALA A 450 7.68 -6.04 15.29
CA ALA A 450 8.72 -5.02 15.25
C ALA A 450 10.02 -5.48 15.93
N LYS A 451 9.93 -6.22 17.03
CA LYS A 451 11.07 -6.83 17.71
C LYS A 451 11.82 -7.78 16.78
N ILE A 452 11.13 -8.71 16.13
CA ILE A 452 11.74 -9.69 15.22
C ILE A 452 12.36 -9.01 13.99
N ILE A 453 11.64 -8.09 13.35
CA ILE A 453 12.17 -7.36 12.18
C ILE A 453 13.37 -6.50 12.56
N THR A 454 13.37 -5.88 13.74
CA THR A 454 14.53 -5.13 14.25
C THR A 454 15.71 -6.05 14.56
N TYR A 455 15.47 -7.24 15.10
CA TYR A 455 16.51 -8.25 15.30
C TYR A 455 17.16 -8.64 13.96
N ILE A 456 16.35 -8.93 12.91
CA ILE A 456 16.87 -9.20 11.56
C ILE A 456 17.73 -8.03 11.05
N ARG A 457 17.25 -6.78 11.22
CA ARG A 457 18.01 -5.58 10.84
C ARG A 457 19.39 -5.53 11.47
N GLN A 458 19.47 -5.85 12.77
CA GLN A 458 20.67 -5.66 13.58
C GLN A 458 21.69 -6.79 13.43
N THR A 459 21.21 -8.00 13.19
CA THR A 459 22.02 -9.22 13.18
C THR A 459 22.58 -9.54 11.78
N TYR A 460 21.84 -9.19 10.75
CA TYR A 460 22.15 -9.55 9.36
C TYR A 460 22.41 -8.31 8.50
#